data_f925b49efe196476efce4f5daa046ff7
#
_entry.id   f925b49efe196476efce4f5daa046ff7
#
_cell.length_a   1.000
_cell.length_b   1.000
_cell.length_c   1.000
_cell.angle_alpha   90.00
_cell.angle_beta   90.00
_cell.angle_gamma   90.00
#
_symmetry.space_group_name_H-M   'P 1'
#
loop_
_entity.id
_entity.type
_entity.pdbx_description
1 polymer ?
#
loop_
_entity_poly.entity_id
_entity_poly.type
_entity_poly.pdbx_seq_one_letter_code
_entity_poly.pdbx_strand_id
1 'polypeptide(L)'
;MYEFHWPTVTLVGPGLVQQLGEHVSPSATARRLLIVAPVEAWARPLAQQIQAQLEKAGWEHVETFPEVEPNPSWKTIFKGEEKGKAMEAQAILAFGGGSSMDAAKIIADRCGVQFLCTMPTTAGTGGEISPWAVISNLETREKESVVAKWPDLALLDAELTLTVPPQITLLTGIDAFIHGLEAYLSSAATPITDALSLGGMELIVSNLSLAIERGDDLEARHAMLQGSLLTGVAMLHAGLGLMHAIGNVTGGLYHDRPHGLILARCMEAVLEFNRDKVEQKLERLNHLMSRFRRDIKTYFKKLDVPEVEVAQADLPLLVARTLTNVNAKTNPRHATHEEIEAIARRSFVIN
;
A
#
# COMPACT_ATOMS: atom_id res chain seq x y z
N MET A 1 22.32 5.77 -15.83
CA MET A 1 21.97 4.33 -15.92
C MET A 1 21.03 4.06 -14.75
N TYR A 2 19.93 3.30 -14.94
CA TYR A 2 19.02 2.87 -13.88
C TYR A 2 18.68 1.40 -14.10
N GLU A 3 18.41 0.69 -12.99
CA GLU A 3 17.95 -0.70 -12.98
C GLU A 3 16.44 -0.74 -12.79
N PHE A 4 15.77 -1.62 -13.54
CA PHE A 4 14.35 -1.88 -13.39
C PHE A 4 14.17 -3.37 -13.12
N HIS A 5 13.81 -3.73 -11.88
CA HIS A 5 13.71 -5.11 -11.43
C HIS A 5 12.41 -5.34 -10.68
N TRP A 6 11.60 -6.27 -11.17
CA TRP A 6 10.34 -6.67 -10.58
C TRP A 6 10.17 -8.18 -10.70
N PRO A 7 10.60 -8.94 -9.68
CA PRO A 7 10.67 -10.40 -9.75
C PRO A 7 9.34 -11.11 -9.48
N THR A 8 8.35 -10.41 -8.88
CA THR A 8 7.07 -11.02 -8.52
C THR A 8 6.25 -11.37 -9.75
N VAL A 9 5.94 -12.66 -9.93
CA VAL A 9 4.95 -13.09 -10.94
C VAL A 9 3.60 -12.53 -10.53
N THR A 10 2.95 -11.77 -11.42
CA THR A 10 1.69 -11.09 -11.10
C THR A 10 0.61 -11.50 -12.07
N LEU A 11 -0.45 -12.12 -11.55
CA LEU A 11 -1.65 -12.46 -12.28
C LEU A 11 -2.75 -11.45 -11.94
N VAL A 12 -3.41 -10.91 -12.94
CA VAL A 12 -4.43 -9.86 -12.79
C VAL A 12 -5.69 -10.28 -13.54
N GLY A 13 -6.78 -10.44 -12.83
CA GLY A 13 -8.07 -10.81 -13.44
C GLY A 13 -9.11 -11.21 -12.40
N PRO A 14 -10.40 -11.13 -12.72
CA PRO A 14 -11.47 -11.65 -11.87
C PRO A 14 -11.46 -13.18 -11.85
N GLY A 15 -11.83 -13.76 -10.72
CA GLY A 15 -11.97 -15.21 -10.59
C GLY A 15 -10.68 -15.99 -10.29
N LEU A 16 -9.56 -15.31 -10.06
CA LEU A 16 -8.30 -15.97 -9.70
C LEU A 16 -8.39 -16.71 -8.35
N VAL A 17 -9.16 -16.18 -7.41
CA VAL A 17 -9.37 -16.83 -6.12
C VAL A 17 -10.11 -18.16 -6.23
N GLN A 18 -10.98 -18.33 -7.25
CA GLN A 18 -11.66 -19.59 -7.51
C GLN A 18 -10.73 -20.64 -8.14
N GLN A 19 -9.65 -20.19 -8.78
CA GLN A 19 -8.64 -21.03 -9.44
C GLN A 19 -7.37 -21.14 -8.58
N LEU A 20 -7.42 -20.77 -7.30
CA LEU A 20 -6.26 -20.68 -6.42
C LEU A 20 -5.41 -21.95 -6.41
N GLY A 21 -6.04 -23.12 -6.40
CA GLY A 21 -5.34 -24.41 -6.42
C GLY A 21 -4.51 -24.66 -7.68
N GLU A 22 -4.81 -24.01 -8.80
CA GLU A 22 -4.03 -24.09 -10.02
C GLU A 22 -2.75 -23.25 -9.95
N HIS A 23 -2.81 -22.16 -9.21
CA HIS A 23 -1.71 -21.18 -9.08
C HIS A 23 -0.83 -21.44 -7.85
N VAL A 24 -1.40 -21.98 -6.77
CA VAL A 24 -0.73 -22.24 -5.50
C VAL A 24 -0.77 -23.71 -5.16
N SER A 25 -0.10 -24.52 -5.99
CA SER A 25 0.04 -25.97 -5.77
C SER A 25 1.31 -26.30 -4.98
N PRO A 26 1.29 -27.36 -4.14
CA PRO A 26 2.48 -27.79 -3.42
C PRO A 26 3.55 -28.31 -4.39
N SER A 27 4.82 -28.03 -4.07
CA SER A 27 5.95 -28.67 -4.77
C SER A 27 6.15 -30.11 -4.28
N ALA A 28 7.09 -30.84 -4.90
CA ALA A 28 7.41 -32.21 -4.45
C ALA A 28 7.83 -32.28 -2.97
N THR A 29 8.36 -31.21 -2.40
CA THR A 29 8.89 -31.14 -1.04
C THR A 29 8.11 -30.22 -0.09
N ALA A 30 7.21 -29.38 -0.61
CA ALA A 30 6.41 -28.47 0.21
C ALA A 30 5.01 -29.04 0.44
N ARG A 31 4.62 -29.17 1.71
CA ARG A 31 3.33 -29.73 2.14
C ARG A 31 2.62 -28.88 3.19
N ARG A 32 3.33 -27.91 3.79
CA ARG A 32 2.84 -27.09 4.90
C ARG A 32 2.77 -25.63 4.50
N LEU A 33 1.56 -25.06 4.57
CA LEU A 33 1.29 -23.68 4.18
C LEU A 33 0.59 -22.93 5.32
N LEU A 34 1.10 -21.75 5.65
CA LEU A 34 0.47 -20.82 6.58
C LEU A 34 -0.29 -19.74 5.81
N ILE A 35 -1.58 -19.58 6.11
CA ILE A 35 -2.39 -18.45 5.65
C ILE A 35 -2.23 -17.31 6.65
N VAL A 36 -1.78 -16.13 6.20
CA VAL A 36 -1.71 -14.91 7.00
C VAL A 36 -2.90 -14.03 6.64
N ALA A 37 -3.74 -13.70 7.61
CA ALA A 37 -5.04 -13.07 7.39
C ALA A 37 -5.32 -11.93 8.38
N PRO A 38 -6.18 -10.97 8.01
CA PRO A 38 -6.61 -9.92 8.91
C PRO A 38 -7.42 -10.45 10.11
N VAL A 39 -7.39 -9.70 11.21
CA VAL A 39 -8.10 -10.06 12.46
C VAL A 39 -9.62 -9.86 12.34
N GLU A 40 -10.08 -9.08 11.40
CA GLU A 40 -11.47 -8.72 11.22
C GLU A 40 -12.35 -9.92 10.84
N ALA A 41 -13.57 -9.94 11.38
CA ALA A 41 -14.49 -11.09 11.25
C ALA A 41 -14.83 -11.46 9.80
N TRP A 42 -14.83 -10.51 8.88
CA TRP A 42 -15.09 -10.74 7.45
C TRP A 42 -14.07 -11.65 6.78
N ALA A 43 -12.83 -11.69 7.31
CA ALA A 43 -11.76 -12.48 6.74
C ALA A 43 -11.91 -14.00 6.99
N ARG A 44 -12.65 -14.40 8.03
CA ARG A 44 -12.78 -15.81 8.43
C ARG A 44 -13.42 -16.71 7.37
N PRO A 45 -14.56 -16.34 6.75
CA PRO A 45 -15.13 -17.16 5.68
C PRO A 45 -14.21 -17.30 4.48
N LEU A 46 -13.52 -16.22 4.10
CA LEU A 46 -12.56 -16.26 3.00
C LEU A 46 -11.34 -17.13 3.33
N ALA A 47 -10.82 -17.07 4.57
CA ALA A 47 -9.73 -17.95 5.02
C ALA A 47 -10.13 -19.44 4.93
N GLN A 48 -11.34 -19.78 5.33
CA GLN A 48 -11.87 -21.16 5.25
C GLN A 48 -12.02 -21.62 3.79
N GLN A 49 -12.50 -20.75 2.90
CA GLN A 49 -12.59 -21.04 1.47
C GLN A 49 -11.21 -21.26 0.86
N ILE A 50 -10.25 -20.38 1.15
CA ILE A 50 -8.85 -20.50 0.70
C ILE A 50 -8.24 -21.80 1.21
N GLN A 51 -8.40 -22.11 2.50
CA GLN A 51 -7.89 -23.34 3.11
C GLN A 51 -8.42 -24.58 2.38
N ALA A 52 -9.74 -24.66 2.18
CA ALA A 52 -10.35 -25.81 1.51
C ALA A 52 -9.85 -25.98 0.06
N GLN A 53 -9.59 -24.90 -0.65
CA GLN A 53 -9.04 -24.96 -2.01
C GLN A 53 -7.58 -25.44 -2.01
N LEU A 54 -6.77 -24.97 -1.06
CA LEU A 54 -5.36 -25.40 -0.92
C LEU A 54 -5.26 -26.88 -0.53
N GLU A 55 -6.08 -27.35 0.40
CA GLU A 55 -6.16 -28.76 0.78
C GLU A 55 -6.56 -29.63 -0.42
N LYS A 56 -7.55 -29.20 -1.21
CA LYS A 56 -7.95 -29.87 -2.46
C LYS A 56 -6.83 -29.88 -3.50
N ALA A 57 -5.98 -28.85 -3.53
CA ALA A 57 -4.82 -28.76 -4.41
C ALA A 57 -3.64 -29.64 -3.96
N GLY A 58 -3.73 -30.30 -2.80
CA GLY A 58 -2.74 -31.26 -2.30
C GLY A 58 -1.83 -30.75 -1.17
N TRP A 59 -2.12 -29.58 -0.59
CA TRP A 59 -1.47 -29.17 0.65
C TRP A 59 -1.97 -30.04 1.81
N GLU A 60 -1.04 -30.68 2.55
CA GLU A 60 -1.39 -31.65 3.60
C GLU A 60 -1.69 -30.99 4.95
N HIS A 61 -1.03 -29.84 5.22
CA HIS A 61 -1.19 -29.08 6.45
C HIS A 61 -1.37 -27.60 6.11
N VAL A 62 -2.57 -27.10 6.25
CA VAL A 62 -2.90 -25.68 6.04
C VAL A 62 -3.44 -25.12 7.34
N GLU A 63 -2.74 -24.12 7.87
CA GLU A 63 -3.19 -23.40 9.07
C GLU A 63 -3.37 -21.91 8.75
N THR A 64 -4.19 -21.24 9.56
CA THR A 64 -4.41 -19.79 9.43
C THR A 64 -3.89 -19.06 10.65
N PHE A 65 -3.17 -17.95 10.42
CA PHE A 65 -2.84 -16.92 11.40
C PHE A 65 -3.74 -15.70 11.18
N PRO A 66 -4.90 -15.58 11.88
CA PRO A 66 -5.91 -14.56 11.64
C PRO A 66 -5.78 -13.42 12.66
N GLU A 67 -4.58 -12.94 12.96
CA GLU A 67 -4.34 -11.96 14.02
C GLU A 67 -3.67 -10.68 13.53
N VAL A 68 -3.65 -10.43 12.22
CA VAL A 68 -3.03 -9.21 11.69
C VAL A 68 -3.97 -8.02 11.86
N GLU A 69 -3.63 -7.12 12.78
CA GLU A 69 -4.33 -5.85 13.00
C GLU A 69 -3.95 -4.80 11.94
N PRO A 70 -4.76 -3.75 11.74
CA PRO A 70 -4.36 -2.58 10.98
C PRO A 70 -3.09 -1.93 11.57
N ASN A 71 -2.13 -1.59 10.71
CA ASN A 71 -0.79 -1.12 11.12
C ASN A 71 -0.07 -2.12 12.05
N PRO A 72 0.29 -3.31 11.59
CA PRO A 72 0.75 -4.42 12.41
C PRO A 72 1.98 -4.05 13.23
N SER A 73 2.03 -4.59 14.45
CA SER A 73 3.12 -4.37 15.38
C SER A 73 4.14 -5.51 15.34
N TRP A 74 5.34 -5.27 15.87
CA TRP A 74 6.34 -6.33 16.04
C TRP A 74 5.81 -7.50 16.88
N LYS A 75 4.91 -7.24 17.83
CA LYS A 75 4.27 -8.30 18.63
C LYS A 75 3.48 -9.27 17.76
N THR A 76 2.74 -8.77 16.80
CA THR A 76 1.97 -9.59 15.84
C THR A 76 2.91 -10.36 14.91
N ILE A 77 3.99 -9.72 14.45
CA ILE A 77 5.01 -10.39 13.64
C ILE A 77 5.61 -11.59 14.38
N PHE A 78 6.01 -11.41 15.65
CA PHE A 78 6.60 -12.50 16.44
C PHE A 78 5.63 -13.67 16.69
N LYS A 79 4.35 -13.40 16.92
CA LYS A 79 3.33 -14.45 17.02
C LYS A 79 3.16 -15.24 15.71
N GLY A 80 3.13 -14.52 14.56
CA GLY A 80 3.05 -15.16 13.25
C GLY A 80 4.29 -15.99 12.94
N GLU A 81 5.49 -15.51 13.30
CA GLU A 81 6.74 -16.25 13.20
C GLU A 81 6.73 -17.51 14.07
N GLU A 82 6.32 -17.40 15.34
CA GLU A 82 6.20 -18.55 16.25
C GLU A 82 5.28 -19.62 15.66
N LYS A 83 4.11 -19.23 15.18
CA LYS A 83 3.16 -20.12 14.53
C LYS A 83 3.74 -20.77 13.27
N GLY A 84 4.36 -19.98 12.40
CA GLY A 84 4.98 -20.48 11.17
C GLY A 84 6.11 -21.48 11.45
N LYS A 85 6.94 -21.21 12.45
CA LYS A 85 8.02 -22.11 12.89
C LYS A 85 7.47 -23.38 13.55
N ALA A 86 6.46 -23.27 14.39
CA ALA A 86 5.87 -24.43 15.08
C ALA A 86 5.26 -25.45 14.11
N MET A 87 4.64 -24.97 13.01
CA MET A 87 4.13 -25.85 11.96
C MET A 87 5.17 -26.20 10.89
N GLU A 88 6.40 -25.67 11.00
CA GLU A 88 7.46 -25.78 9.98
C GLU A 88 6.95 -25.37 8.59
N ALA A 89 6.33 -24.19 8.51
CA ALA A 89 5.76 -23.69 7.28
C ALA A 89 6.79 -23.61 6.14
N GLN A 90 6.43 -24.11 4.98
CA GLN A 90 7.27 -24.12 3.78
C GLN A 90 6.82 -23.07 2.76
N ALA A 91 5.55 -22.65 2.88
CA ALA A 91 4.96 -21.58 2.08
C ALA A 91 4.06 -20.70 2.95
N ILE A 92 3.89 -19.45 2.51
CA ILE A 92 2.91 -18.53 3.09
C ILE A 92 2.00 -18.02 1.97
N LEU A 93 0.70 -17.93 2.25
CA LEU A 93 -0.26 -17.19 1.47
C LEU A 93 -0.83 -16.09 2.35
N ALA A 94 -0.75 -14.85 1.89
CA ALA A 94 -1.35 -13.71 2.56
C ALA A 94 -2.54 -13.18 1.78
N PHE A 95 -3.65 -12.88 2.46
CA PHE A 95 -4.72 -12.09 1.89
C PHE A 95 -5.14 -10.97 2.85
N GLY A 96 -5.62 -9.86 2.29
CA GLY A 96 -6.02 -8.69 3.07
C GLY A 96 -5.52 -7.38 2.46
N GLY A 97 -5.51 -6.32 3.26
CA GLY A 97 -4.91 -5.04 2.88
C GLY A 97 -3.40 -5.03 3.05
N GLY A 98 -2.78 -3.86 2.88
CA GLY A 98 -1.33 -3.67 3.04
C GLY A 98 -0.76 -4.21 4.34
N SER A 99 -1.50 -4.10 5.46
CA SER A 99 -1.10 -4.64 6.76
C SER A 99 -0.84 -6.15 6.73
N SER A 100 -1.71 -6.92 6.07
CA SER A 100 -1.53 -8.37 5.92
C SER A 100 -0.36 -8.71 5.01
N MET A 101 -0.19 -7.94 3.92
CA MET A 101 0.95 -8.11 3.01
C MET A 101 2.27 -7.86 3.74
N ASP A 102 2.35 -6.77 4.51
CA ASP A 102 3.55 -6.38 5.25
C ASP A 102 3.91 -7.38 6.34
N ALA A 103 2.93 -7.80 7.14
CA ALA A 103 3.13 -8.84 8.14
C ALA A 103 3.63 -10.15 7.52
N ALA A 104 2.99 -10.59 6.45
CA ALA A 104 3.33 -11.85 5.79
C ALA A 104 4.74 -11.86 5.20
N LYS A 105 5.19 -10.75 4.60
CA LYS A 105 6.56 -10.62 4.05
C LYS A 105 7.62 -10.85 5.14
N ILE A 106 7.44 -10.21 6.30
CA ILE A 106 8.39 -10.36 7.42
C ILE A 106 8.30 -11.75 8.04
N ILE A 107 7.09 -12.27 8.26
CA ILE A 107 6.90 -13.63 8.79
C ILE A 107 7.55 -14.66 7.84
N ALA A 108 7.36 -14.49 6.52
CA ALA A 108 7.94 -15.36 5.50
C ALA A 108 9.48 -15.35 5.53
N ASP A 109 10.07 -14.18 5.63
CA ASP A 109 11.52 -14.00 5.74
C ASP A 109 12.08 -14.67 7.01
N ARG A 110 11.46 -14.40 8.16
CA ARG A 110 11.87 -14.92 9.46
C ARG A 110 11.65 -16.43 9.65
N CYS A 111 10.68 -17.00 8.94
CA CYS A 111 10.46 -18.45 8.86
C CYS A 111 11.32 -19.14 7.79
N GLY A 112 11.97 -18.38 6.91
CA GLY A 112 12.78 -18.93 5.83
C GLY A 112 11.96 -19.70 4.79
N VAL A 113 10.68 -19.33 4.57
CA VAL A 113 9.84 -20.02 3.61
C VAL A 113 10.32 -19.80 2.18
N GLN A 114 10.15 -20.81 1.34
CA GLN A 114 10.57 -20.76 -0.06
C GLN A 114 9.59 -20.00 -0.96
N PHE A 115 8.30 -20.02 -0.61
CA PHE A 115 7.24 -19.44 -1.45
C PHE A 115 6.32 -18.53 -0.64
N LEU A 116 6.09 -17.32 -1.18
CA LEU A 116 5.15 -16.33 -0.65
C LEU A 116 4.18 -15.91 -1.77
N CYS A 117 2.88 -16.20 -1.55
CA CYS A 117 1.80 -15.70 -2.39
C CYS A 117 1.07 -14.55 -1.67
N THR A 118 0.74 -13.51 -2.40
CA THR A 118 0.00 -12.34 -1.89
C THR A 118 -1.28 -12.12 -2.68
N MET A 119 -2.38 -11.85 -1.96
CA MET A 119 -3.72 -11.62 -2.53
C MET A 119 -4.32 -10.37 -1.91
N PRO A 120 -4.11 -9.16 -2.52
CA PRO A 120 -4.63 -7.92 -1.96
C PRO A 120 -6.16 -7.88 -2.06
N THR A 121 -6.80 -7.46 -0.96
CA THR A 121 -8.25 -7.18 -0.92
C THR A 121 -8.56 -5.70 -1.03
N THR A 122 -7.55 -4.85 -1.16
CA THR A 122 -7.66 -3.40 -1.36
C THR A 122 -6.77 -2.95 -2.50
N ALA A 123 -7.19 -1.94 -3.25
CA ALA A 123 -6.40 -1.29 -4.29
C ALA A 123 -5.72 -0.04 -3.68
N GLY A 124 -4.49 -0.18 -3.20
CA GLY A 124 -3.87 0.94 -2.46
C GLY A 124 -2.36 0.87 -2.35
N THR A 125 -1.86 0.04 -1.46
CA THR A 125 -0.46 0.12 -0.99
C THR A 125 0.60 -0.41 -1.95
N GLY A 126 0.24 -1.26 -2.94
CA GLY A 126 1.21 -1.97 -3.77
C GLY A 126 2.11 -2.94 -2.98
N GLY A 127 1.73 -3.29 -1.76
CA GLY A 127 2.50 -4.18 -0.88
C GLY A 127 2.64 -5.60 -1.40
N GLU A 128 1.74 -6.01 -2.29
CA GLU A 128 1.71 -7.33 -2.91
C GLU A 128 2.84 -7.57 -3.91
N ILE A 129 3.49 -6.52 -4.39
CA ILE A 129 4.53 -6.62 -5.45
C ILE A 129 5.88 -6.05 -5.01
N SER A 130 6.06 -5.76 -3.73
CA SER A 130 7.28 -5.13 -3.22
C SER A 130 7.84 -5.86 -1.99
N PRO A 131 9.16 -5.79 -1.71
CA PRO A 131 9.75 -6.38 -0.50
C PRO A 131 9.60 -5.46 0.71
N TRP A 132 9.14 -4.22 0.52
CA TRP A 132 8.99 -3.26 1.60
C TRP A 132 7.79 -3.60 2.48
N ALA A 133 8.02 -3.62 3.79
CA ALA A 133 7.00 -3.78 4.82
C ALA A 133 7.07 -2.64 5.82
N VAL A 134 5.92 -2.13 6.25
CA VAL A 134 5.83 -1.04 7.23
C VAL A 134 5.21 -1.57 8.52
N ILE A 135 6.00 -1.56 9.60
CA ILE A 135 5.59 -2.09 10.90
C ILE A 135 5.56 -0.98 11.94
N SER A 136 4.55 -1.03 12.81
CA SER A 136 4.41 -0.07 13.90
C SER A 136 5.25 -0.49 15.10
N ASN A 137 6.13 0.40 15.53
CA ASN A 137 6.78 0.30 16.83
C ASN A 137 5.99 1.17 17.83
N LEU A 138 5.22 0.50 18.68
CA LEU A 138 4.32 1.18 19.62
C LEU A 138 5.06 1.86 20.77
N GLU A 139 6.29 1.44 21.08
CA GLU A 139 7.12 2.03 22.15
C GLU A 139 7.73 3.35 21.69
N THR A 140 8.30 3.37 20.47
CA THR A 140 8.92 4.58 19.90
C THR A 140 7.91 5.48 19.17
N ARG A 141 6.68 5.01 18.94
CA ARG A 141 5.66 5.68 18.14
C ARG A 141 6.18 5.97 16.72
N GLU A 142 6.78 4.97 16.09
CA GLU A 142 7.34 5.05 14.74
C GLU A 142 6.75 3.99 13.82
N LYS A 143 6.69 4.31 12.55
CA LYS A 143 6.54 3.32 11.48
C LYS A 143 7.91 2.99 10.92
N GLU A 144 8.32 1.74 11.09
CA GLU A 144 9.59 1.21 10.61
C GLU A 144 9.38 0.58 9.23
N SER A 145 10.16 1.05 8.24
CA SER A 145 10.18 0.46 6.90
C SER A 145 11.27 -0.61 6.85
N VAL A 146 10.89 -1.84 6.59
CA VAL A 146 11.78 -3.02 6.57
C VAL A 146 11.78 -3.64 5.18
N VAL A 147 12.95 -4.05 4.70
CA VAL A 147 13.07 -4.91 3.52
C VAL A 147 12.97 -6.35 3.98
N ALA A 148 12.04 -7.10 3.44
CA ALA A 148 11.76 -8.48 3.77
C ALA A 148 11.67 -9.35 2.50
N LYS A 149 11.06 -10.54 2.60
CA LYS A 149 10.90 -11.43 1.44
C LYS A 149 10.08 -10.78 0.34
N TRP A 150 10.58 -10.83 -0.90
CA TRP A 150 9.77 -10.56 -2.09
C TRP A 150 8.63 -11.59 -2.20
N PRO A 151 7.41 -11.16 -2.52
CA PRO A 151 6.39 -12.11 -2.98
C PRO A 151 6.85 -12.81 -4.26
N ASP A 152 6.68 -14.13 -4.29
CA ASP A 152 6.96 -14.94 -5.49
C ASP A 152 5.80 -14.85 -6.49
N LEU A 153 4.57 -14.74 -5.95
CA LEU A 153 3.33 -14.65 -6.72
C LEU A 153 2.39 -13.61 -6.10
N ALA A 154 1.83 -12.74 -6.92
CA ALA A 154 0.74 -11.84 -6.57
C ALA A 154 -0.52 -12.16 -7.39
N LEU A 155 -1.65 -12.37 -6.73
CA LEU A 155 -2.94 -12.64 -7.37
C LEU A 155 -3.87 -11.43 -7.15
N LEU A 156 -4.03 -10.61 -8.16
CA LEU A 156 -4.86 -9.41 -8.14
C LEU A 156 -6.24 -9.72 -8.68
N ASP A 157 -7.13 -10.15 -7.79
CA ASP A 157 -8.52 -10.50 -8.11
C ASP A 157 -9.48 -9.40 -7.64
N ALA A 158 -10.16 -8.75 -8.57
CA ALA A 158 -11.10 -7.68 -8.26
C ALA A 158 -12.30 -8.16 -7.42
N GLU A 159 -12.66 -9.44 -7.50
CA GLU A 159 -13.75 -10.00 -6.69
C GLU A 159 -13.46 -9.92 -5.19
N LEU A 160 -12.19 -9.98 -4.79
CA LEU A 160 -11.77 -9.80 -3.40
C LEU A 160 -11.98 -8.39 -2.87
N THR A 161 -12.20 -7.40 -3.74
CA THR A 161 -12.39 -6.00 -3.37
C THR A 161 -13.84 -5.55 -3.32
N LEU A 162 -14.79 -6.38 -3.78
CA LEU A 162 -16.22 -6.01 -3.91
C LEU A 162 -16.89 -5.65 -2.58
N THR A 163 -16.40 -6.22 -1.47
CA THR A 163 -16.94 -5.99 -0.13
C THR A 163 -16.25 -4.87 0.64
N VAL A 164 -15.25 -4.22 0.02
CA VAL A 164 -14.52 -3.13 0.67
C VAL A 164 -15.44 -1.91 0.85
N PRO A 165 -15.58 -1.39 2.08
CA PRO A 165 -16.43 -0.23 2.34
C PRO A 165 -16.02 1.01 1.53
N PRO A 166 -16.97 1.91 1.19
CA PRO A 166 -16.69 3.12 0.41
C PRO A 166 -15.57 3.99 0.98
N GLN A 167 -15.52 4.16 2.30
CA GLN A 167 -14.49 4.95 2.97
C GLN A 167 -13.09 4.33 2.83
N ILE A 168 -12.98 3.02 2.94
CA ILE A 168 -11.69 2.32 2.73
C ILE A 168 -11.29 2.40 1.26
N THR A 169 -12.24 2.20 0.34
CA THR A 169 -12.02 2.38 -1.11
C THR A 169 -11.48 3.77 -1.42
N LEU A 170 -12.08 4.82 -0.83
CA LEU A 170 -11.61 6.19 -0.97
C LEU A 170 -10.16 6.35 -0.51
N LEU A 171 -9.87 5.96 0.73
CA LEU A 171 -8.56 6.21 1.34
C LEU A 171 -7.44 5.40 0.69
N THR A 172 -7.70 4.15 0.31
CA THR A 172 -6.72 3.32 -0.40
C THR A 172 -6.52 3.81 -1.85
N GLY A 173 -7.58 4.26 -2.52
CA GLY A 173 -7.47 4.85 -3.85
C GLY A 173 -6.70 6.18 -3.85
N ILE A 174 -6.83 7.01 -2.81
CA ILE A 174 -6.02 8.21 -2.61
C ILE A 174 -4.54 7.82 -2.43
N ASP A 175 -4.27 6.82 -1.61
CA ASP A 175 -2.92 6.30 -1.36
C ASP A 175 -2.27 5.84 -2.68
N ALA A 176 -2.95 4.98 -3.44
CA ALA A 176 -2.49 4.54 -4.75
C ALA A 176 -2.24 5.70 -5.74
N PHE A 177 -3.11 6.72 -5.74
CA PHE A 177 -2.91 7.91 -6.57
C PHE A 177 -1.65 8.67 -6.16
N ILE A 178 -1.44 8.87 -4.85
CA ILE A 178 -0.29 9.60 -4.32
C ILE A 178 1.02 8.82 -4.54
N HIS A 179 0.99 7.47 -4.52
CA HIS A 179 2.12 6.65 -4.95
C HIS A 179 2.56 7.02 -6.38
N GLY A 180 1.60 7.02 -7.32
CA GLY A 180 1.88 7.43 -8.70
C GLY A 180 2.33 8.87 -8.82
N LEU A 181 1.70 9.78 -8.07
CA LEU A 181 2.03 11.19 -8.09
C LEU A 181 3.46 11.45 -7.60
N GLU A 182 3.84 10.92 -6.44
CA GLU A 182 5.19 11.11 -5.90
C GLU A 182 6.24 10.40 -6.73
N ALA A 183 5.97 9.18 -7.22
CA ALA A 183 6.86 8.48 -8.14
C ALA A 183 7.08 9.27 -9.44
N TYR A 184 6.01 9.87 -9.99
CA TYR A 184 6.09 10.73 -11.18
C TYR A 184 6.90 11.99 -10.93
N LEU A 185 6.73 12.64 -9.77
CA LEU A 185 7.44 13.88 -9.41
C LEU A 185 8.85 13.63 -8.87
N SER A 186 9.19 12.41 -8.50
CA SER A 186 10.46 12.03 -7.86
C SER A 186 11.70 12.50 -8.63
N SER A 187 12.75 12.85 -7.90
CA SER A 187 14.07 13.11 -8.46
C SER A 187 14.72 11.87 -9.10
N ALA A 188 14.27 10.67 -8.74
CA ALA A 188 14.68 9.39 -9.31
C ALA A 188 13.75 8.87 -10.41
N ALA A 189 12.76 9.65 -10.84
CA ALA A 189 11.84 9.27 -11.89
C ALA A 189 12.53 9.01 -13.23
N THR A 190 12.03 8.04 -13.97
CA THR A 190 12.53 7.62 -15.28
C THR A 190 11.38 7.61 -16.29
N PRO A 191 11.66 7.57 -17.61
CA PRO A 191 10.58 7.45 -18.59
C PRO A 191 9.67 6.24 -18.38
N ILE A 192 10.19 5.11 -17.83
CA ILE A 192 9.40 3.92 -17.52
C ILE A 192 8.47 4.21 -16.34
N THR A 193 9.02 4.73 -15.23
CA THR A 193 8.20 5.05 -14.04
C THR A 193 7.21 6.17 -14.33
N ASP A 194 7.54 7.14 -15.17
CA ASP A 194 6.62 8.19 -15.62
C ASP A 194 5.43 7.61 -16.38
N ALA A 195 5.66 6.66 -17.29
CA ALA A 195 4.59 6.01 -18.06
C ALA A 195 3.67 5.18 -17.14
N LEU A 196 4.25 4.40 -16.21
CA LEU A 196 3.50 3.61 -15.24
C LEU A 196 2.68 4.51 -14.30
N SER A 197 3.29 5.56 -13.77
CA SER A 197 2.61 6.53 -12.88
C SER A 197 1.41 7.19 -13.56
N LEU A 198 1.61 7.70 -14.78
CA LEU A 198 0.54 8.38 -15.52
C LEU A 198 -0.60 7.42 -15.87
N GLY A 199 -0.29 6.22 -16.36
CA GLY A 199 -1.28 5.18 -16.67
C GLY A 199 -2.05 4.73 -15.43
N GLY A 200 -1.35 4.51 -14.30
CA GLY A 200 -1.99 4.13 -13.05
C GLY A 200 -2.88 5.22 -12.47
N MET A 201 -2.41 6.47 -12.44
CA MET A 201 -3.22 7.62 -12.01
C MET A 201 -4.45 7.85 -12.90
N GLU A 202 -4.34 7.64 -14.22
CA GLU A 202 -5.48 7.72 -15.15
C GLU A 202 -6.56 6.69 -14.81
N LEU A 203 -6.18 5.43 -14.58
CA LEU A 203 -7.11 4.38 -14.15
C LEU A 203 -7.80 4.72 -12.83
N ILE A 204 -7.06 5.19 -11.84
CA ILE A 204 -7.60 5.53 -10.52
C ILE A 204 -8.59 6.70 -10.63
N VAL A 205 -8.21 7.80 -11.28
CA VAL A 205 -9.08 8.99 -11.39
C VAL A 205 -10.37 8.69 -12.16
N SER A 206 -10.28 7.81 -13.16
CA SER A 206 -11.44 7.43 -13.97
C SER A 206 -12.44 6.58 -13.21
N ASN A 207 -11.99 5.77 -12.24
CA ASN A 207 -12.80 4.73 -11.65
C ASN A 207 -13.06 4.89 -10.14
N LEU A 208 -12.27 5.69 -9.40
CA LEU A 208 -12.40 5.78 -7.94
C LEU A 208 -13.80 6.23 -7.49
N SER A 209 -14.37 7.25 -8.13
CA SER A 209 -15.74 7.70 -7.78
C SER A 209 -16.78 6.60 -8.00
N LEU A 210 -16.67 5.87 -9.11
CA LEU A 210 -17.58 4.77 -9.41
C LEU A 210 -17.40 3.60 -8.43
N ALA A 211 -16.17 3.24 -8.10
CA ALA A 211 -15.87 2.20 -7.12
C ALA A 211 -16.34 2.56 -5.69
N ILE A 212 -16.43 3.86 -5.34
CA ILE A 212 -17.01 4.34 -4.09
C ILE A 212 -18.53 4.25 -4.11
N GLU A 213 -19.16 4.76 -5.18
CA GLU A 213 -20.62 4.85 -5.32
C GLU A 213 -21.26 3.50 -5.58
N ARG A 214 -20.59 2.63 -6.32
CA ARG A 214 -21.02 1.30 -6.74
C ARG A 214 -19.92 0.29 -6.42
N GLY A 215 -19.81 -0.05 -5.15
CA GLY A 215 -18.78 -0.94 -4.63
C GLY A 215 -18.79 -2.35 -5.24
N ASP A 216 -19.88 -2.75 -5.85
CA ASP A 216 -20.11 -4.01 -6.56
C ASP A 216 -19.78 -3.95 -8.08
N ASP A 217 -19.34 -2.80 -8.60
CA ASP A 217 -18.93 -2.66 -9.99
C ASP A 217 -17.54 -3.30 -10.21
N LEU A 218 -17.56 -4.52 -10.75
CA LEU A 218 -16.35 -5.33 -10.92
C LEU A 218 -15.34 -4.68 -11.87
N GLU A 219 -15.79 -3.98 -12.91
CA GLU A 219 -14.89 -3.32 -13.86
C GLU A 219 -14.17 -2.14 -13.19
N ALA A 220 -14.90 -1.32 -12.42
CA ALA A 220 -14.29 -0.24 -11.65
C ALA A 220 -13.30 -0.77 -10.61
N ARG A 221 -13.64 -1.84 -9.89
CA ARG A 221 -12.73 -2.50 -8.94
C ARG A 221 -11.49 -3.05 -9.61
N HIS A 222 -11.64 -3.68 -10.78
CA HIS A 222 -10.53 -4.20 -11.57
C HIS A 222 -9.60 -3.07 -12.04
N ALA A 223 -10.17 -1.98 -12.56
CA ALA A 223 -9.39 -0.82 -12.95
C ALA A 223 -8.63 -0.18 -11.76
N MET A 224 -9.25 -0.13 -10.57
CA MET A 224 -8.59 0.35 -9.35
C MET A 224 -7.39 -0.53 -8.95
N LEU A 225 -7.52 -1.86 -9.01
CA LEU A 225 -6.40 -2.78 -8.74
C LEU A 225 -5.27 -2.61 -9.76
N GLN A 226 -5.59 -2.50 -11.05
CA GLN A 226 -4.59 -2.24 -12.09
C GLN A 226 -3.90 -0.89 -11.87
N GLY A 227 -4.66 0.16 -11.53
CA GLY A 227 -4.12 1.47 -11.20
C GLY A 227 -3.16 1.42 -10.03
N SER A 228 -3.54 0.74 -8.94
CA SER A 228 -2.69 0.50 -7.76
C SER A 228 -1.42 -0.28 -8.12
N LEU A 229 -1.52 -1.32 -8.94
CA LEU A 229 -0.37 -2.09 -9.42
C LEU A 229 0.63 -1.20 -10.17
N LEU A 230 0.15 -0.43 -11.16
CA LEU A 230 1.01 0.42 -11.99
C LEU A 230 1.73 1.48 -11.15
N THR A 231 0.99 2.16 -10.25
CA THR A 231 1.58 3.17 -9.36
C THR A 231 2.52 2.53 -8.33
N GLY A 232 2.20 1.33 -7.85
CA GLY A 232 3.04 0.54 -6.96
C GLY A 232 4.38 0.15 -7.60
N VAL A 233 4.36 -0.32 -8.85
CA VAL A 233 5.60 -0.61 -9.60
C VAL A 233 6.40 0.66 -9.86
N ALA A 234 5.73 1.79 -10.16
CA ALA A 234 6.41 3.06 -10.35
C ALA A 234 7.13 3.53 -9.07
N MET A 235 6.44 3.52 -7.91
CA MET A 235 7.04 3.94 -6.65
C MET A 235 8.20 3.04 -6.20
N LEU A 236 8.12 1.75 -6.50
CA LEU A 236 9.17 0.79 -6.17
C LEU A 236 10.53 1.20 -6.78
N HIS A 237 10.50 1.81 -7.98
CA HIS A 237 11.71 2.19 -8.71
C HIS A 237 12.07 3.68 -8.62
N ALA A 238 11.07 4.55 -8.48
CA ALA A 238 11.29 5.99 -8.38
C ALA A 238 11.36 6.50 -6.93
N GLY A 239 10.94 5.69 -5.95
CA GLY A 239 10.75 6.14 -4.58
C GLY A 239 9.53 7.04 -4.43
N LEU A 240 9.37 7.58 -3.23
CA LEU A 240 8.27 8.46 -2.82
C LEU A 240 8.81 9.86 -2.49
N GLY A 241 8.01 10.68 -1.79
CA GLY A 241 8.38 12.06 -1.47
C GLY A 241 7.94 12.50 -0.07
N LEU A 242 7.76 13.80 0.08
CA LEU A 242 7.41 14.42 1.37
C LEU A 242 6.01 14.06 1.85
N MET A 243 5.05 13.75 0.96
CA MET A 243 3.71 13.34 1.40
C MET A 243 3.80 12.05 2.22
N HIS A 244 4.51 11.03 1.69
CA HIS A 244 4.73 9.77 2.41
C HIS A 244 5.71 9.92 3.58
N ALA A 245 6.70 10.80 3.51
CA ALA A 245 7.59 11.07 4.64
C ALA A 245 6.79 11.63 5.84
N ILE A 246 5.97 12.65 5.62
CA ILE A 246 5.06 13.23 6.63
C ILE A 246 4.00 12.19 7.04
N GLY A 247 3.42 11.48 6.07
CA GLY A 247 2.38 10.47 6.30
C GLY A 247 2.83 9.33 7.20
N ASN A 248 4.03 8.81 6.98
CA ASN A 248 4.60 7.74 7.80
C ASN A 248 4.89 8.22 9.23
N VAL A 249 5.48 9.40 9.37
CA VAL A 249 5.78 9.96 10.70
C VAL A 249 4.49 10.28 11.46
N THR A 250 3.54 10.95 10.82
CA THR A 250 2.25 11.25 11.45
C THR A 250 1.50 9.97 11.81
N GLY A 251 1.48 8.96 10.92
CA GLY A 251 0.84 7.67 11.19
C GLY A 251 1.56 6.83 12.27
N GLY A 252 2.84 7.08 12.54
CA GLY A 252 3.55 6.52 13.68
C GLY A 252 3.16 7.19 15.00
N LEU A 253 3.05 8.52 15.01
CA LEU A 253 2.63 9.30 16.16
C LEU A 253 1.14 9.09 16.51
N TYR A 254 0.30 8.89 15.49
CA TYR A 254 -1.16 8.76 15.56
C TYR A 254 -1.60 7.51 14.79
N HIS A 255 -1.29 6.33 15.32
CA HIS A 255 -1.47 5.04 14.65
C HIS A 255 -2.93 4.67 14.35
N ASP A 256 -3.90 5.33 14.98
CA ASP A 256 -5.34 5.20 14.74
C ASP A 256 -5.81 6.00 13.50
N ARG A 257 -4.98 6.88 12.95
CA ARG A 257 -5.32 7.68 11.79
C ARG A 257 -5.05 6.91 10.49
N PRO A 258 -6.04 6.79 9.58
CA PRO A 258 -5.83 6.13 8.30
C PRO A 258 -4.75 6.82 7.46
N HIS A 259 -3.85 6.05 6.88
CA HIS A 259 -2.71 6.56 6.12
C HIS A 259 -3.13 7.46 4.96
N GLY A 260 -4.04 6.99 4.10
CA GLY A 260 -4.53 7.77 2.95
C GLY A 260 -5.21 9.09 3.33
N LEU A 261 -5.80 9.18 4.55
CA LEU A 261 -6.33 10.42 5.08
C LEU A 261 -5.20 11.45 5.33
N ILE A 262 -4.13 11.01 6.00
CA ILE A 262 -2.98 11.89 6.29
C ILE A 262 -2.36 12.38 4.98
N LEU A 263 -2.17 11.49 4.00
CA LEU A 263 -1.62 11.83 2.69
C LEU A 263 -2.49 12.85 1.95
N ALA A 264 -3.81 12.65 1.95
CA ALA A 264 -4.75 13.58 1.31
C ALA A 264 -4.63 15.01 1.88
N ARG A 265 -4.43 15.12 3.19
CA ARG A 265 -4.26 16.42 3.88
C ARG A 265 -2.94 17.09 3.55
N CYS A 266 -1.87 16.34 3.33
CA CYS A 266 -0.55 16.86 2.99
C CYS A 266 -0.43 17.30 1.52
N MET A 267 -1.24 16.75 0.63
CA MET A 267 -1.03 16.83 -0.82
C MET A 267 -0.94 18.26 -1.33
N GLU A 268 -1.88 19.16 -0.96
CA GLU A 268 -1.88 20.53 -1.48
C GLU A 268 -0.64 21.32 -1.04
N ALA A 269 -0.26 21.22 0.23
CA ALA A 269 0.89 21.93 0.76
C ALA A 269 2.21 21.45 0.16
N VAL A 270 2.37 20.14 -0.02
CA VAL A 270 3.57 19.54 -0.62
C VAL A 270 3.66 19.84 -2.11
N LEU A 271 2.56 19.79 -2.86
CA LEU A 271 2.56 20.18 -4.27
C LEU A 271 2.95 21.65 -4.47
N GLU A 272 2.45 22.54 -3.62
CA GLU A 272 2.84 23.95 -3.66
C GLU A 272 4.33 24.14 -3.36
N PHE A 273 4.83 23.43 -2.34
CA PHE A 273 6.25 23.43 -1.98
C PHE A 273 7.16 22.95 -3.12
N ASN A 274 6.76 21.92 -3.86
CA ASN A 274 7.54 21.31 -4.93
C ASN A 274 7.40 22.04 -6.28
N ARG A 275 6.44 22.96 -6.44
CA ARG A 275 6.00 23.53 -7.73
C ARG A 275 7.14 23.95 -8.64
N ASP A 276 8.09 24.73 -8.11
CA ASP A 276 9.20 25.30 -8.89
C ASP A 276 10.09 24.24 -9.55
N LYS A 277 10.11 23.04 -8.99
CA LYS A 277 10.96 21.93 -9.47
C LYS A 277 10.25 21.00 -10.45
N VAL A 278 8.92 21.02 -10.47
CA VAL A 278 8.10 20.03 -11.17
C VAL A 278 7.00 20.65 -12.07
N GLU A 279 7.09 21.93 -12.36
CA GLU A 279 6.05 22.69 -13.09
C GLU A 279 5.60 21.99 -14.37
N GLN A 280 6.54 21.61 -15.25
CA GLN A 280 6.24 20.93 -16.51
C GLN A 280 5.53 19.57 -16.30
N LYS A 281 5.94 18.81 -15.27
CA LYS A 281 5.28 17.54 -14.92
C LYS A 281 3.86 17.77 -14.39
N LEU A 282 3.66 18.82 -13.59
CA LEU A 282 2.33 19.19 -13.09
C LEU A 282 1.42 19.69 -14.22
N GLU A 283 1.92 20.44 -15.18
CA GLU A 283 1.16 20.85 -16.37
C GLU A 283 0.71 19.64 -17.18
N ARG A 284 1.62 18.69 -17.44
CA ARG A 284 1.29 17.45 -18.15
C ARG A 284 0.24 16.62 -17.40
N LEU A 285 0.36 16.51 -16.08
CA LEU A 285 -0.60 15.81 -15.26
C LEU A 285 -1.97 16.53 -15.26
N ASN A 286 -2.00 17.86 -15.13
CA ASN A 286 -3.23 18.64 -15.22
C ASN A 286 -3.90 18.51 -16.60
N HIS A 287 -3.11 18.44 -17.68
CA HIS A 287 -3.64 18.17 -19.01
C HIS A 287 -4.30 16.78 -19.09
N LEU A 288 -3.67 15.74 -18.53
CA LEU A 288 -4.27 14.42 -18.40
C LEU A 288 -5.59 14.47 -17.60
N MET A 289 -5.56 15.11 -16.43
CA MET A 289 -6.72 15.25 -15.55
C MET A 289 -7.88 16.05 -16.20
N SER A 290 -7.57 17.04 -17.04
CA SER A 290 -8.58 17.88 -17.72
C SER A 290 -9.47 17.06 -18.67
N ARG A 291 -9.00 15.94 -19.21
CA ARG A 291 -9.79 14.98 -20.01
C ARG A 291 -10.99 14.43 -19.23
N PHE A 292 -10.87 14.41 -17.89
CA PHE A 292 -11.94 14.01 -16.96
C PHE A 292 -12.69 15.21 -16.38
N ARG A 293 -12.52 16.43 -16.96
CA ARG A 293 -13.07 17.71 -16.48
C ARG A 293 -12.70 18.01 -15.02
N ARG A 294 -11.50 17.68 -14.62
CA ARG A 294 -11.00 17.79 -13.24
C ARG A 294 -9.57 18.31 -13.25
N ASP A 295 -9.18 19.06 -12.22
CA ASP A 295 -7.80 19.27 -11.82
C ASP A 295 -7.55 18.57 -10.47
N ILE A 296 -6.29 18.34 -10.14
CA ILE A 296 -5.90 17.59 -8.94
C ILE A 296 -6.54 18.19 -7.69
N LYS A 297 -6.44 19.53 -7.53
CA LYS A 297 -6.98 20.20 -6.34
C LYS A 297 -8.49 20.03 -6.22
N THR A 298 -9.21 20.26 -7.31
CA THR A 298 -10.67 20.17 -7.34
C THR A 298 -11.15 18.71 -7.15
N TYR A 299 -10.40 17.75 -7.69
CA TYR A 299 -10.73 16.34 -7.53
C TYR A 299 -10.71 15.94 -6.06
N PHE A 300 -9.61 16.22 -5.35
CA PHE A 300 -9.46 15.81 -3.96
C PHE A 300 -10.26 16.65 -2.97
N LYS A 301 -10.49 17.95 -3.25
CA LYS A 301 -11.41 18.76 -2.42
C LYS A 301 -12.84 18.24 -2.38
N LYS A 302 -13.30 17.61 -3.46
CA LYS A 302 -14.65 17.04 -3.53
C LYS A 302 -14.81 15.74 -2.74
N LEU A 303 -13.73 15.10 -2.35
CA LEU A 303 -13.75 13.84 -1.62
C LEU A 303 -14.03 14.02 -0.12
N ASP A 304 -14.16 15.25 0.36
CA ASP A 304 -14.54 15.64 1.73
C ASP A 304 -13.86 14.79 2.82
N VAL A 305 -12.52 14.73 2.75
CA VAL A 305 -11.74 14.00 3.74
C VAL A 305 -11.67 14.76 5.08
N PRO A 306 -11.89 14.07 6.22
CA PRO A 306 -11.84 14.69 7.54
C PRO A 306 -10.50 15.37 7.83
N GLU A 307 -10.51 16.31 8.76
CA GLU A 307 -9.28 16.92 9.26
C GLU A 307 -8.45 15.95 10.12
N VAL A 308 -7.15 16.21 10.16
CA VAL A 308 -6.20 15.48 11.01
C VAL A 308 -5.66 16.45 12.04
N GLU A 309 -5.85 16.10 13.31
CA GLU A 309 -5.34 16.86 14.44
C GLU A 309 -3.95 16.35 14.85
N VAL A 310 -3.03 17.29 15.11
CA VAL A 310 -1.67 17.02 15.58
C VAL A 310 -1.42 17.91 16.81
N ALA A 311 -1.01 17.33 17.91
CA ALA A 311 -0.68 18.08 19.11
C ALA A 311 0.53 19.00 18.87
N GLN A 312 0.46 20.26 19.34
CA GLN A 312 1.57 21.21 19.25
C GLN A 312 2.87 20.64 19.84
N ALA A 313 2.76 19.81 20.88
CA ALA A 313 3.91 19.17 21.52
C ALA A 313 4.60 18.11 20.63
N ASP A 314 3.87 17.48 19.71
CA ASP A 314 4.40 16.46 18.78
C ASP A 314 5.02 17.08 17.53
N LEU A 315 4.73 18.36 17.21
CA LEU A 315 5.18 19.01 15.98
C LEU A 315 6.70 19.03 15.80
N PRO A 316 7.53 19.36 16.81
CA PRO A 316 8.98 19.30 16.66
C PRO A 316 9.48 17.89 16.32
N LEU A 317 8.89 16.85 16.91
CA LEU A 317 9.24 15.46 16.64
C LEU A 317 8.81 15.04 15.23
N LEU A 318 7.61 15.44 14.80
CA LEU A 318 7.14 15.22 13.44
C LEU A 318 8.11 15.80 12.40
N VAL A 319 8.52 17.06 12.60
CA VAL A 319 9.44 17.74 11.68
C VAL A 319 10.81 17.05 11.65
N ALA A 320 11.40 16.77 12.80
CA ALA A 320 12.72 16.13 12.90
C ALA A 320 12.74 14.74 12.25
N ARG A 321 11.72 13.92 12.49
CA ARG A 321 11.61 12.57 11.88
C ARG A 321 11.31 12.62 10.39
N THR A 322 10.55 13.61 9.92
CA THR A 322 10.28 13.78 8.48
C THR A 322 11.56 14.08 7.71
N LEU A 323 12.43 14.93 8.25
CA LEU A 323 13.73 15.26 7.63
C LEU A 323 14.63 14.03 7.41
N THR A 324 14.57 13.07 8.31
CA THR A 324 15.39 11.85 8.25
C THR A 324 14.68 10.67 7.58
N ASN A 325 13.40 10.82 7.24
CA ASN A 325 12.61 9.75 6.61
C ASN A 325 13.17 9.40 5.23
N VAL A 326 13.26 8.11 4.93
CA VAL A 326 13.81 7.60 3.67
C VAL A 326 13.08 8.17 2.45
N ASN A 327 11.76 8.37 2.54
CA ASN A 327 10.95 8.87 1.44
C ASN A 327 11.25 10.34 1.10
N ALA A 328 11.74 11.14 2.05
CA ALA A 328 12.12 12.53 1.79
C ALA A 328 13.32 12.66 0.83
N LYS A 329 14.13 11.59 0.68
CA LYS A 329 15.36 11.61 -0.14
C LYS A 329 15.09 11.76 -1.62
N THR A 330 13.98 11.22 -2.11
CA THR A 330 13.58 11.25 -3.52
C THR A 330 12.58 12.37 -3.84
N ASN A 331 12.23 13.21 -2.84
CA ASN A 331 11.42 14.39 -3.11
C ASN A 331 12.16 15.35 -4.06
N PRO A 332 11.51 15.95 -5.07
CA PRO A 332 12.17 16.80 -6.07
C PRO A 332 12.85 18.05 -5.49
N ARG A 333 12.44 18.48 -4.31
CA ARG A 333 13.03 19.58 -3.57
C ARG A 333 13.35 19.17 -2.15
N HIS A 334 14.59 19.39 -1.71
CA HIS A 334 14.95 19.20 -0.31
C HIS A 334 14.29 20.28 0.56
N ALA A 335 13.72 19.87 1.68
CA ALA A 335 13.05 20.77 2.61
C ALA A 335 13.92 21.04 3.85
N THR A 336 13.86 22.27 4.36
CA THR A 336 14.41 22.65 5.66
C THR A 336 13.45 22.28 6.80
N HIS A 337 13.91 22.44 8.03
CA HIS A 337 13.09 22.27 9.23
C HIS A 337 11.86 23.20 9.21
N GLU A 338 12.08 24.48 8.92
CA GLU A 338 11.04 25.51 8.87
C GLU A 338 10.03 25.24 7.77
N GLU A 339 10.48 24.75 6.62
CA GLU A 339 9.61 24.44 5.49
C GLU A 339 8.72 23.23 5.78
N ILE A 340 9.24 22.16 6.44
CA ILE A 340 8.42 21.02 6.88
C ILE A 340 7.42 21.45 7.93
N GLU A 341 7.83 22.29 8.90
CA GLU A 341 6.89 22.81 9.88
C GLU A 341 5.76 23.61 9.23
N ALA A 342 6.09 24.47 8.26
CA ALA A 342 5.10 25.23 7.50
C ALA A 342 4.13 24.33 6.72
N ILE A 343 4.65 23.26 6.09
CA ILE A 343 3.82 22.25 5.42
C ILE A 343 2.88 21.56 6.43
N ALA A 344 3.40 21.12 7.58
CA ALA A 344 2.60 20.44 8.59
C ALA A 344 1.48 21.33 9.14
N ARG A 345 1.77 22.60 9.44
CA ARG A 345 0.78 23.59 9.90
C ARG A 345 -0.31 23.90 8.87
N ARG A 346 -0.01 23.78 7.57
CA ARG A 346 -1.00 23.92 6.49
C ARG A 346 -1.83 22.66 6.26
N SER A 347 -1.27 21.52 6.60
CA SER A 347 -1.87 20.20 6.36
C SER A 347 -2.78 19.74 7.50
N PHE A 348 -2.47 20.14 8.73
CA PHE A 348 -3.09 19.62 9.96
C PHE A 348 -3.64 20.74 10.85
N VAL A 349 -4.62 20.39 11.67
CA VAL A 349 -5.07 21.24 12.78
C VAL A 349 -4.10 21.04 13.94
N ILE A 350 -3.39 22.10 14.32
CA ILE A 350 -2.40 22.03 15.41
C ILE A 350 -3.07 22.52 16.69
N ASN A 351 -3.16 21.65 17.71
CA ASN A 351 -3.85 21.88 18.99
C ASN A 351 -2.87 22.02 20.15
#